data_bbfc8470f2401f3282030feb789c3278
#
_entry.id   bbfc8470f2401f3282030feb789c3278
#
_cell.length_a   1.000
_cell.length_b   1.000
_cell.length_c   1.000
_cell.angle_alpha   90.00
_cell.angle_beta   90.00
_cell.angle_gamma   90.00
#
_symmetry.space_group_name_H-M   'P 1'
#
loop_
_entity.id
_entity.type
_entity.pdbx_description
1 polymer ?
#
loop_
_entity_poly.entity_id
_entity_poly.type
_entity_poly.pdbx_seq_one_letter_code
_entity_poly.pdbx_strand_id
1 'polypeptide(L)'
;MESTDVLVIGSGIAGLCAAIEAARAGATVTVASAGKTMSGSSFFPGTWGLGLIGPVDEDDEQDLIYTIQAVGGGVADPELVQTFVHGIPQAIQWLEQDLGVELQRPQSAESAQQKQFIPCFDHKTRMWRGLTRKSLEDACTAQIESLGIRLLPRHELIDLVEDSNGKIAGAILYDRAEGQLVSIAAKATIIATGGTGGLFERSLTSADVLSSSQAIALAHGATLTNIGFMQMMPGFIEPKRNLVFNEKTWRYVKFDQPVDIVDDKLGDLLEQRSGYGPFTSRLDSRAIDLVIDQAGAEGLALHYDFPSEDVPEFVQTFATWLQDEHGIAPTDEMRVAMYAHAANGGIKIDKTAYTGVEGLYACGEATGGMHGADRIGGLSSANGIVFGRIAGASAARAAQDAPETPLKTGIALRQRGLAKPDAERLTRSLKRTMSTYCMINRTETGLSAALQELESLSAETTSLSLHNAQDSEIAALARLQSQLLLATEMAKTMRKRTESLGSHYRAD
;
A
#
# COMPACT_ATOMS: atom_id res chain seq x y z
N MET A 1 10.18 -4.03 -30.95
CA MET A 1 9.88 -3.38 -29.67
C MET A 1 8.38 -3.38 -29.56
N GLU A 2 7.86 -3.80 -28.44
CA GLU A 2 6.41 -3.81 -28.18
C GLU A 2 5.93 -2.42 -27.83
N SER A 3 4.73 -2.04 -28.27
CA SER A 3 4.14 -0.73 -28.01
C SER A 3 2.69 -0.85 -27.55
N THR A 4 2.23 0.14 -26.79
CA THR A 4 0.86 0.28 -26.30
C THR A 4 0.53 1.77 -26.16
N ASP A 5 -0.75 2.16 -26.16
CA ASP A 5 -1.11 3.54 -25.86
C ASP A 5 -0.91 3.85 -24.39
N VAL A 6 -1.39 2.96 -23.50
CA VAL A 6 -1.26 3.11 -22.05
C VAL A 6 -0.60 1.87 -21.43
N LEU A 7 0.53 2.08 -20.74
CA LEU A 7 1.19 1.06 -19.94
C LEU A 7 0.82 1.25 -18.46
N VAL A 8 0.20 0.24 -17.86
CA VAL A 8 -0.13 0.24 -16.43
C VAL A 8 0.85 -0.66 -15.69
N ILE A 9 1.54 -0.14 -14.70
CA ILE A 9 2.48 -0.89 -13.86
C ILE A 9 1.81 -1.20 -12.51
N GLY A 10 1.42 -2.45 -12.32
CA GLY A 10 0.70 -2.96 -11.16
C GLY A 10 -0.70 -3.47 -11.52
N SER A 11 -1.06 -4.66 -11.03
CA SER A 11 -2.36 -5.30 -11.23
C SER A 11 -3.17 -5.46 -9.93
N GLY A 12 -2.94 -4.57 -8.96
CA GLY A 12 -3.83 -4.36 -7.82
C GLY A 12 -5.12 -3.62 -8.26
N ILE A 13 -6.04 -3.39 -7.33
CA ILE A 13 -7.33 -2.76 -7.62
C ILE A 13 -7.19 -1.43 -8.39
N ALA A 14 -6.22 -0.59 -8.03
CA ALA A 14 -6.01 0.70 -8.69
C ALA A 14 -5.56 0.54 -10.14
N GLY A 15 -4.60 -0.36 -10.40
CA GLY A 15 -4.11 -0.61 -11.75
C GLY A 15 -5.14 -1.28 -12.65
N LEU A 16 -5.96 -2.19 -12.12
CA LEU A 16 -7.04 -2.81 -12.87
C LEU A 16 -8.13 -1.80 -13.22
N CYS A 17 -8.53 -0.94 -12.29
CA CYS A 17 -9.47 0.16 -12.58
C CYS A 17 -8.91 1.10 -13.64
N ALA A 18 -7.63 1.47 -13.56
CA ALA A 18 -6.99 2.32 -14.54
C ALA A 18 -6.93 1.69 -15.93
N ALA A 19 -6.58 0.41 -16.00
CA ALA A 19 -6.51 -0.33 -17.26
C ALA A 19 -7.88 -0.45 -17.95
N ILE A 20 -8.93 -0.77 -17.19
CA ILE A 20 -10.29 -0.90 -17.70
C ILE A 20 -10.82 0.44 -18.21
N GLU A 21 -10.65 1.53 -17.43
CA GLU A 21 -11.10 2.86 -17.86
C GLU A 21 -10.33 3.36 -19.09
N ALA A 22 -9.01 3.13 -19.16
CA ALA A 22 -8.22 3.49 -20.33
C ALA A 22 -8.67 2.71 -21.59
N ALA A 23 -8.89 1.41 -21.46
CA ALA A 23 -9.36 0.58 -22.56
C ALA A 23 -10.79 0.96 -23.02
N ARG A 24 -11.69 1.28 -22.09
CA ARG A 24 -13.04 1.79 -22.41
C ARG A 24 -13.02 3.14 -23.13
N ALA A 25 -11.98 3.95 -22.87
CA ALA A 25 -11.74 5.19 -23.60
C ALA A 25 -11.11 4.97 -25.00
N GLY A 26 -10.91 3.71 -25.41
CA GLY A 26 -10.43 3.34 -26.75
C GLY A 26 -8.90 3.20 -26.86
N ALA A 27 -8.15 3.27 -25.76
CA ALA A 27 -6.71 3.08 -25.78
C ALA A 27 -6.36 1.56 -25.85
N THR A 28 -5.29 1.21 -26.54
CA THR A 28 -4.64 -0.09 -26.36
C THR A 28 -3.89 -0.11 -25.03
N VAL A 29 -4.14 -1.15 -24.20
CA VAL A 29 -3.61 -1.19 -22.83
C VAL A 29 -2.80 -2.44 -22.58
N THR A 30 -1.64 -2.25 -21.97
CA THR A 30 -0.81 -3.34 -21.43
C THR A 30 -0.66 -3.14 -19.92
N VAL A 31 -0.90 -4.20 -19.13
CA VAL A 31 -0.71 -4.22 -17.68
C VAL A 31 0.46 -5.11 -17.33
N ALA A 32 1.50 -4.56 -16.69
CA ALA A 32 2.63 -5.30 -16.17
C ALA A 32 2.52 -5.48 -14.65
N SER A 33 2.82 -6.66 -14.14
CA SER A 33 2.78 -6.97 -12.72
C SER A 33 4.02 -7.74 -12.28
N ALA A 34 4.67 -7.30 -11.20
CA ALA A 34 5.85 -7.97 -10.65
C ALA A 34 5.57 -9.39 -10.12
N GLY A 35 4.31 -9.66 -9.72
CA GLY A 35 3.80 -10.96 -9.31
C GLY A 35 2.92 -11.60 -10.40
N LYS A 36 1.98 -12.43 -9.95
CA LYS A 36 0.87 -12.89 -10.82
C LYS A 36 -0.05 -11.70 -11.12
N THR A 37 -0.89 -11.82 -12.13
CA THR A 37 -2.00 -10.89 -12.33
C THR A 37 -2.97 -10.96 -11.14
N MET A 38 -3.64 -9.85 -10.82
CA MET A 38 -4.52 -9.74 -9.66
C MET A 38 -3.78 -10.11 -8.37
N SER A 39 -2.80 -9.29 -8.04
CA SER A 39 -1.92 -9.45 -6.89
C SER A 39 -1.83 -8.15 -6.08
N GLY A 40 -0.86 -8.05 -5.19
CA GLY A 40 -0.70 -6.91 -4.30
C GLY A 40 -1.63 -6.96 -3.09
N SER A 41 -1.72 -5.85 -2.36
CA SER A 41 -2.49 -5.76 -1.10
C SER A 41 -4.00 -5.97 -1.30
N SER A 42 -4.55 -5.66 -2.46
CA SER A 42 -5.97 -5.85 -2.79
C SER A 42 -6.39 -7.33 -2.83
N PHE A 43 -5.44 -8.21 -3.10
CA PHE A 43 -5.64 -9.67 -3.19
C PHE A 43 -4.85 -10.44 -2.13
N PHE A 44 -4.37 -9.72 -1.08
CA PHE A 44 -3.57 -10.30 -0.02
C PHE A 44 -4.38 -11.29 0.83
N PRO A 45 -3.92 -12.55 0.96
CA PRO A 45 -4.68 -13.60 1.66
C PRO A 45 -4.62 -13.49 3.19
N GLY A 46 -3.80 -12.58 3.74
CA GLY A 46 -3.63 -12.37 5.17
C GLY A 46 -4.71 -11.52 5.82
N THR A 47 -5.82 -11.24 5.11
CA THR A 47 -6.98 -10.52 5.63
C THR A 47 -8.29 -11.18 5.19
N TRP A 48 -9.35 -11.07 5.99
CA TRP A 48 -10.66 -11.67 5.71
C TRP A 48 -11.49 -10.92 4.66
N GLY A 49 -11.13 -9.71 4.27
CA GLY A 49 -11.82 -8.95 3.23
C GLY A 49 -11.37 -7.50 3.15
N LEU A 50 -11.96 -6.77 2.22
CA LEU A 50 -11.76 -5.36 2.02
C LEU A 50 -13.05 -4.60 2.28
N GLY A 51 -12.98 -3.50 3.03
CA GLY A 51 -14.07 -2.55 3.19
C GLY A 51 -13.97 -1.39 2.21
N LEU A 52 -15.12 -0.94 1.75
CA LEU A 52 -15.29 0.36 1.09
C LEU A 52 -16.16 1.23 1.98
N ILE A 53 -15.70 2.43 2.27
CA ILE A 53 -16.48 3.45 2.97
C ILE A 53 -16.68 4.62 2.04
N GLY A 54 -17.85 5.23 2.15
CA GLY A 54 -18.18 6.46 1.47
C GLY A 54 -19.26 7.24 2.21
N PRO A 55 -19.57 8.43 1.74
CA PRO A 55 -20.65 9.24 2.29
C PRO A 55 -22.00 8.61 1.96
N VAL A 56 -22.99 8.85 2.83
CA VAL A 56 -24.38 8.42 2.62
C VAL A 56 -25.18 9.43 1.80
N ASP A 57 -24.84 10.72 1.88
CA ASP A 57 -25.46 11.84 1.17
C ASP A 57 -24.50 13.05 1.05
N GLU A 58 -24.96 14.16 0.52
CA GLU A 58 -24.15 15.38 0.29
C GLU A 58 -23.67 16.03 1.59
N ASP A 59 -24.47 16.03 2.64
CA ASP A 59 -24.08 16.57 3.96
C ASP A 59 -22.96 15.73 4.55
N ASP A 60 -23.06 14.42 4.40
CA ASP A 60 -22.05 13.46 4.84
C ASP A 60 -20.76 13.55 4.01
N GLU A 61 -20.83 13.93 2.74
CA GLU A 61 -19.62 14.23 1.93
C GLU A 61 -18.79 15.35 2.57
N GLN A 62 -19.41 16.45 2.96
CA GLN A 62 -18.71 17.59 3.59
C GLN A 62 -18.12 17.17 4.94
N ASP A 63 -18.87 16.42 5.72
CA ASP A 63 -18.38 15.90 7.00
C ASP A 63 -17.22 14.91 6.82
N LEU A 64 -17.26 14.04 5.81
CA LEU A 64 -16.17 13.11 5.51
C LEU A 64 -14.90 13.84 5.06
N ILE A 65 -15.03 14.89 4.22
CA ILE A 65 -13.91 15.75 3.82
C ILE A 65 -13.27 16.38 5.06
N TYR A 66 -14.07 16.97 5.94
CA TYR A 66 -13.58 17.55 7.19
C TYR A 66 -12.90 16.50 8.07
N THR A 67 -13.50 15.32 8.21
CA THR A 67 -12.96 14.24 9.04
C THR A 67 -11.65 13.72 8.51
N ILE A 68 -11.49 13.55 7.19
CA ILE A 68 -10.21 13.15 6.58
C ILE A 68 -9.12 14.18 6.88
N GLN A 69 -9.42 15.48 6.76
CA GLN A 69 -8.46 16.54 7.07
C GLN A 69 -8.06 16.53 8.55
N ALA A 70 -9.02 16.38 9.45
CA ALA A 70 -8.79 16.34 10.89
C ALA A 70 -7.97 15.09 11.31
N VAL A 71 -8.35 13.92 10.81
CA VAL A 71 -7.66 12.64 11.05
C VAL A 71 -6.28 12.67 10.42
N GLY A 72 -6.17 13.20 9.22
CA GLY A 72 -4.91 13.39 8.50
C GLY A 72 -3.97 14.44 9.12
N GLY A 73 -4.36 15.08 10.24
CA GLY A 73 -3.52 16.05 10.94
C GLY A 73 -3.27 17.34 10.15
N GLY A 74 -4.17 17.71 9.24
CA GLY A 74 -4.06 18.91 8.41
C GLY A 74 -2.96 18.86 7.33
N VAL A 75 -2.37 17.70 7.08
CA VAL A 75 -1.32 17.52 6.06
C VAL A 75 -1.78 16.75 4.81
N ALA A 76 -3.08 16.46 4.74
CA ALA A 76 -3.69 15.98 3.50
C ALA A 76 -3.92 17.16 2.54
N ASP A 77 -3.83 16.90 1.23
CA ASP A 77 -4.08 17.88 0.19
C ASP A 77 -5.60 18.10 0.03
N PRO A 78 -6.11 19.34 0.26
CA PRO A 78 -7.56 19.59 0.24
C PRO A 78 -8.21 19.30 -1.12
N GLU A 79 -7.54 19.59 -2.24
CA GLU A 79 -8.07 19.34 -3.57
C GLU A 79 -8.18 17.84 -3.86
N LEU A 80 -7.17 17.06 -3.46
CA LEU A 80 -7.20 15.61 -3.58
C LEU A 80 -8.27 15.00 -2.68
N VAL A 81 -8.42 15.47 -1.44
CA VAL A 81 -9.47 14.98 -0.53
C VAL A 81 -10.87 15.22 -1.09
N GLN A 82 -11.14 16.42 -1.62
CA GLN A 82 -12.41 16.72 -2.27
C GLN A 82 -12.67 15.83 -3.49
N THR A 83 -11.70 15.74 -4.41
CA THR A 83 -11.79 14.89 -5.60
C THR A 83 -12.05 13.43 -5.20
N PHE A 84 -11.37 12.97 -4.17
CA PHE A 84 -11.51 11.62 -3.64
C PHE A 84 -12.92 11.34 -3.11
N VAL A 85 -13.40 12.16 -2.18
CA VAL A 85 -14.69 11.93 -1.51
C VAL A 85 -15.84 12.03 -2.50
N HIS A 86 -15.87 13.08 -3.36
CA HIS A 86 -16.89 13.20 -4.40
C HIS A 86 -16.86 12.05 -5.42
N GLY A 87 -15.70 11.42 -5.63
CA GLY A 87 -15.55 10.29 -6.54
C GLY A 87 -16.05 8.94 -6.00
N ILE A 88 -16.22 8.80 -4.67
CA ILE A 88 -16.55 7.49 -4.05
C ILE A 88 -17.95 6.98 -4.48
N PRO A 89 -19.04 7.76 -4.45
CA PRO A 89 -20.34 7.25 -4.87
C PRO A 89 -20.34 6.73 -6.31
N GLN A 90 -19.72 7.48 -7.22
CA GLN A 90 -19.61 7.07 -8.63
C GLN A 90 -18.70 5.85 -8.80
N ALA A 91 -17.65 5.71 -8.00
CA ALA A 91 -16.76 4.54 -8.02
C ALA A 91 -17.49 3.27 -7.58
N ILE A 92 -18.34 3.36 -6.55
CA ILE A 92 -19.17 2.24 -6.08
C ILE A 92 -20.21 1.87 -7.13
N GLN A 93 -20.90 2.84 -7.70
CA GLN A 93 -21.87 2.61 -8.78
C GLN A 93 -21.19 1.92 -9.97
N TRP A 94 -20.03 2.38 -10.38
CA TRP A 94 -19.24 1.80 -11.47
C TRP A 94 -18.85 0.34 -11.18
N LEU A 95 -18.41 0.01 -9.96
CA LEU A 95 -18.13 -1.38 -9.59
C LEU A 95 -19.36 -2.26 -9.75
N GLU A 96 -20.52 -1.83 -9.22
CA GLU A 96 -21.74 -2.64 -9.21
C GLU A 96 -22.40 -2.73 -10.59
N GLN A 97 -22.56 -1.60 -11.28
CA GLN A 97 -23.37 -1.53 -12.50
C GLN A 97 -22.54 -1.76 -13.76
N ASP A 98 -21.32 -1.24 -13.83
CA ASP A 98 -20.50 -1.30 -15.05
C ASP A 98 -19.57 -2.52 -15.07
N LEU A 99 -19.05 -2.95 -13.89
CA LEU A 99 -18.21 -4.14 -13.80
C LEU A 99 -18.96 -5.40 -13.36
N GLY A 100 -20.12 -5.25 -12.72
CA GLY A 100 -20.87 -6.38 -12.17
C GLY A 100 -20.25 -6.97 -10.89
N VAL A 101 -19.49 -6.17 -10.12
CA VAL A 101 -18.94 -6.61 -8.85
C VAL A 101 -20.05 -6.70 -7.81
N GLU A 102 -20.18 -7.87 -7.19
CA GLU A 102 -21.11 -8.06 -6.07
C GLU A 102 -20.49 -7.49 -4.79
N LEU A 103 -21.02 -6.37 -4.31
CA LEU A 103 -20.64 -5.76 -3.06
C LEU A 103 -21.54 -6.22 -1.92
N GLN A 104 -20.93 -6.68 -0.83
CA GLN A 104 -21.66 -7.06 0.37
C GLN A 104 -22.26 -5.82 1.05
N ARG A 105 -23.48 -5.99 1.58
CA ARG A 105 -24.20 -5.01 2.38
C ARG A 105 -24.45 -5.55 3.80
N PRO A 106 -24.68 -4.71 4.79
CA PRO A 106 -25.11 -5.17 6.10
C PRO A 106 -26.38 -6.01 6.01
N GLN A 107 -26.44 -7.13 6.76
CA GLN A 107 -27.58 -8.05 6.69
C GLN A 107 -28.74 -7.68 7.63
N SER A 108 -28.46 -6.87 8.66
CA SER A 108 -29.44 -6.39 9.63
C SER A 108 -29.17 -4.95 10.03
N ALA A 109 -30.12 -4.30 10.73
CA ALA A 109 -29.92 -2.96 11.27
C ALA A 109 -28.77 -2.92 12.29
N GLU A 110 -28.64 -3.97 13.12
CA GLU A 110 -27.53 -4.10 14.08
C GLU A 110 -26.19 -4.30 13.38
N SER A 111 -26.14 -5.20 12.41
CA SER A 111 -24.96 -5.40 11.55
C SER A 111 -24.61 -4.12 10.78
N ALA A 112 -25.61 -3.35 10.32
CA ALA A 112 -25.40 -2.05 9.70
C ALA A 112 -24.74 -1.08 10.67
N GLN A 113 -25.21 -0.98 11.91
CA GLN A 113 -24.62 -0.12 12.93
C GLN A 113 -23.18 -0.53 13.25
N GLN A 114 -22.92 -1.83 13.40
CA GLN A 114 -21.56 -2.35 13.66
C GLN A 114 -20.60 -2.08 12.50
N LYS A 115 -21.05 -2.24 11.25
CA LYS A 115 -20.22 -2.08 10.04
C LYS A 115 -20.06 -0.62 9.62
N GLN A 116 -21.04 0.22 9.90
CA GLN A 116 -20.95 1.67 9.68
C GLN A 116 -19.98 2.31 10.68
N PHE A 117 -19.88 1.73 11.86
CA PHE A 117 -18.97 2.18 12.90
C PHE A 117 -17.60 1.54 12.73
N ILE A 118 -16.88 1.95 11.70
CA ILE A 118 -15.52 1.44 11.48
C ILE A 118 -14.57 2.11 12.46
N PRO A 119 -13.85 1.33 13.29
CA PRO A 119 -12.94 1.86 14.27
C PRO A 119 -11.63 2.21 13.61
N CYS A 120 -11.59 3.27 12.85
CA CYS A 120 -10.36 3.79 12.27
C CYS A 120 -10.47 5.30 12.22
N PHE A 121 -10.58 5.91 13.41
CA PHE A 121 -10.54 7.35 13.63
C PHE A 121 -11.79 8.14 13.23
N ASP A 122 -12.82 7.54 12.60
CA ASP A 122 -13.99 8.26 12.16
C ASP A 122 -15.16 8.18 13.18
N HIS A 123 -15.53 7.04 13.67
CA HIS A 123 -16.60 6.79 14.64
C HIS A 123 -17.96 7.41 14.25
N LYS A 124 -18.23 7.55 12.95
CA LYS A 124 -19.46 8.09 12.39
C LYS A 124 -20.16 7.07 11.50
N THR A 125 -21.46 7.27 11.33
CA THR A 125 -22.24 6.47 10.41
C THR A 125 -21.88 6.84 8.98
N ARG A 126 -21.30 5.88 8.24
CA ARG A 126 -20.93 6.00 6.82
C ARG A 126 -21.57 4.88 6.02
N MET A 127 -21.68 5.08 4.73
CA MET A 127 -22.00 3.98 3.84
C MET A 127 -20.87 2.96 3.87
N TRP A 128 -21.21 1.69 4.11
CA TRP A 128 -20.25 0.58 4.05
C TRP A 128 -20.63 -0.41 2.96
N ARG A 129 -19.62 -0.90 2.26
CA ARG A 129 -19.70 -2.02 1.33
C ARG A 129 -18.53 -2.96 1.56
N GLY A 130 -18.78 -4.27 1.53
CA GLY A 130 -17.74 -5.29 1.57
C GLY A 130 -17.36 -5.73 0.15
N LEU A 131 -16.07 -5.77 -0.14
CA LEU A 131 -15.52 -6.23 -1.41
C LEU A 131 -14.84 -7.58 -1.20
N THR A 132 -15.34 -8.63 -1.84
CA THR A 132 -14.70 -9.94 -1.85
C THR A 132 -13.68 -10.04 -2.98
N ARG A 133 -12.58 -10.73 -2.70
CA ARG A 133 -11.53 -10.97 -3.72
C ARG A 133 -12.10 -11.66 -4.94
N LYS A 134 -12.89 -12.71 -4.72
CA LYS A 134 -13.44 -13.50 -5.82
C LYS A 134 -14.34 -12.68 -6.74
N SER A 135 -15.27 -11.90 -6.22
CA SER A 135 -16.16 -11.07 -7.04
C SER A 135 -15.36 -10.04 -7.86
N LEU A 136 -14.33 -9.43 -7.25
CA LEU A 136 -13.43 -8.50 -7.95
C LEU A 136 -12.61 -9.20 -9.03
N GLU A 137 -12.06 -10.39 -8.75
CA GLU A 137 -11.27 -11.18 -9.72
C GLU A 137 -12.12 -11.58 -10.91
N ASP A 138 -13.32 -12.14 -10.67
CA ASP A 138 -14.24 -12.59 -11.75
C ASP A 138 -14.65 -11.41 -12.64
N ALA A 139 -15.06 -10.29 -12.05
CA ALA A 139 -15.49 -9.10 -12.79
C ALA A 139 -14.33 -8.48 -13.58
N CYS A 140 -13.14 -8.31 -12.98
CA CYS A 140 -11.99 -7.78 -13.69
C CYS A 140 -11.52 -8.70 -14.82
N THR A 141 -11.55 -10.03 -14.62
CA THR A 141 -11.20 -11.00 -15.68
C THR A 141 -12.10 -10.84 -16.88
N ALA A 142 -13.42 -10.79 -16.68
CA ALA A 142 -14.38 -10.59 -17.75
C ALA A 142 -14.14 -9.28 -18.53
N GLN A 143 -13.83 -8.18 -17.84
CA GLN A 143 -13.53 -6.90 -18.49
C GLN A 143 -12.21 -6.95 -19.28
N ILE A 144 -11.16 -7.52 -18.70
CA ILE A 144 -9.86 -7.68 -19.35
C ILE A 144 -10.00 -8.44 -20.67
N GLU A 145 -10.71 -9.55 -20.65
CA GLU A 145 -10.96 -10.37 -21.84
C GLU A 145 -11.79 -9.62 -22.89
N SER A 146 -12.90 -8.98 -22.48
CA SER A 146 -13.81 -8.29 -23.40
C SER A 146 -13.19 -7.06 -24.06
N LEU A 147 -12.27 -6.36 -23.33
CA LEU A 147 -11.59 -5.15 -23.80
C LEU A 147 -10.24 -5.43 -24.48
N GLY A 148 -9.80 -6.69 -24.51
CA GLY A 148 -8.52 -7.08 -25.10
C GLY A 148 -7.31 -6.49 -24.39
N ILE A 149 -7.38 -6.27 -23.06
CA ILE A 149 -6.28 -5.76 -22.27
C ILE A 149 -5.17 -6.81 -22.18
N ARG A 150 -3.95 -6.46 -22.58
CA ARG A 150 -2.81 -7.35 -22.53
C ARG A 150 -2.24 -7.42 -21.13
N LEU A 151 -2.00 -8.62 -20.61
CA LEU A 151 -1.39 -8.85 -19.30
C LEU A 151 0.04 -9.38 -19.43
N LEU A 152 0.95 -8.81 -18.66
CA LEU A 152 2.35 -9.24 -18.50
C LEU A 152 2.60 -9.59 -17.02
N PRO A 153 2.24 -10.83 -16.58
CA PRO A 153 2.55 -11.29 -15.23
C PRO A 153 4.07 -11.48 -15.08
N ARG A 154 4.57 -11.34 -13.85
CA ARG A 154 5.98 -11.50 -13.49
C ARG A 154 6.92 -10.51 -14.20
N HIS A 155 6.41 -9.36 -14.61
CA HIS A 155 7.18 -8.27 -15.18
C HIS A 155 7.32 -7.14 -14.16
N GLU A 156 8.54 -6.93 -13.70
CA GLU A 156 8.88 -5.94 -12.68
C GLU A 156 9.37 -4.65 -13.33
N LEU A 157 8.90 -3.50 -12.86
CA LEU A 157 9.43 -2.20 -13.29
C LEU A 157 10.87 -2.02 -12.80
N ILE A 158 11.78 -1.79 -13.74
CA ILE A 158 13.19 -1.55 -13.48
C ILE A 158 13.53 -0.09 -13.68
N ASP A 159 12.99 0.54 -14.72
CA ASP A 159 13.18 1.96 -14.98
C ASP A 159 12.11 2.50 -15.94
N LEU A 160 11.95 3.81 -15.96
CA LEU A 160 11.17 4.51 -16.97
C LEU A 160 12.05 4.89 -18.15
N VAL A 161 11.46 5.06 -19.33
CA VAL A 161 12.18 5.46 -20.54
C VAL A 161 11.65 6.81 -21.02
N GLU A 162 12.56 7.73 -21.23
CA GLU A 162 12.26 9.06 -21.76
C GLU A 162 12.43 9.12 -23.29
N ASP A 163 11.68 9.99 -23.93
CA ASP A 163 11.93 10.41 -25.31
C ASP A 163 13.02 11.50 -25.40
N SER A 164 13.23 12.05 -26.59
CA SER A 164 14.23 13.10 -26.81
C SER A 164 13.93 14.42 -26.06
N ASN A 165 12.70 14.61 -25.63
CA ASN A 165 12.23 15.84 -24.96
C ASN A 165 12.15 15.68 -23.42
N GLY A 166 12.44 14.48 -22.90
CA GLY A 166 12.33 14.17 -21.48
C GLY A 166 10.93 13.69 -21.03
N LYS A 167 10.00 13.48 -21.99
CA LYS A 167 8.69 12.88 -21.72
C LYS A 167 8.86 11.38 -21.46
N ILE A 168 8.13 10.85 -20.48
CA ILE A 168 8.07 9.38 -20.29
C ILE A 168 7.33 8.76 -21.48
N ALA A 169 8.03 7.87 -22.17
CA ALA A 169 7.60 7.21 -23.40
C ALA A 169 7.58 5.68 -23.28
N GLY A 170 7.65 5.16 -22.06
CA GLY A 170 7.58 3.73 -21.78
C GLY A 170 8.37 3.31 -20.55
N ALA A 171 8.68 2.03 -20.46
CA ALA A 171 9.40 1.45 -19.32
C ALA A 171 10.31 0.30 -19.75
N ILE A 172 11.35 0.05 -18.92
CA ILE A 172 12.13 -1.17 -18.90
C ILE A 172 11.57 -2.06 -17.81
N LEU A 173 11.21 -3.27 -18.18
CA LEU A 173 10.69 -4.28 -17.28
C LEU A 173 11.66 -5.46 -17.21
N TYR A 174 11.70 -6.15 -16.09
CA TYR A 174 12.38 -7.43 -15.96
C TYR A 174 11.35 -8.56 -15.96
N ASP A 175 11.39 -9.37 -17.02
CA ASP A 175 10.63 -10.61 -17.10
C ASP A 175 11.29 -11.65 -16.19
N ARG A 176 10.65 -11.93 -15.05
CA ARG A 176 11.14 -12.87 -14.05
C ARG A 176 10.98 -14.33 -14.45
N ALA A 177 10.18 -14.63 -15.48
CA ALA A 177 10.01 -15.97 -15.99
C ALA A 177 11.14 -16.34 -16.95
N GLU A 178 11.42 -15.43 -17.89
CA GLU A 178 12.46 -15.63 -18.92
C GLU A 178 13.85 -15.13 -18.47
N GLY A 179 13.92 -14.35 -17.40
CA GLY A 179 15.18 -13.82 -16.85
C GLY A 179 15.80 -12.71 -17.71
N GLN A 180 15.01 -11.94 -18.44
CA GLN A 180 15.47 -10.93 -19.39
C GLN A 180 14.84 -9.56 -19.19
N LEU A 181 15.57 -8.52 -19.58
CA LEU A 181 15.05 -7.16 -19.64
C LEU A 181 14.30 -6.94 -20.96
N VAL A 182 13.09 -6.43 -20.85
CA VAL A 182 12.23 -6.07 -21.98
C VAL A 182 11.86 -4.59 -21.92
N SER A 183 11.74 -3.92 -23.06
CA SER A 183 11.31 -2.52 -23.16
C SER A 183 9.96 -2.45 -23.82
N ILE A 184 9.04 -1.73 -23.18
CA ILE A 184 7.69 -1.47 -23.69
C ILE A 184 7.58 0.03 -23.97
N ALA A 185 7.29 0.39 -25.22
CA ALA A 185 6.96 1.76 -25.58
C ALA A 185 5.52 2.07 -25.19
N ALA A 186 5.28 3.26 -24.64
CA ALA A 186 3.94 3.70 -24.26
C ALA A 186 3.78 5.20 -24.44
N LYS A 187 2.63 5.66 -24.92
CA LYS A 187 2.30 7.09 -25.02
C LYS A 187 2.05 7.72 -23.66
N ALA A 188 1.55 6.90 -22.70
CA ALA A 188 1.38 7.26 -21.30
C ALA A 188 1.66 6.04 -20.40
N THR A 189 2.25 6.26 -19.23
CA THR A 189 2.55 5.22 -18.22
C THR A 189 1.86 5.57 -16.91
N ILE A 190 1.22 4.56 -16.28
CA ILE A 190 0.54 4.71 -14.98
C ILE A 190 1.25 3.83 -13.95
N ILE A 191 1.75 4.40 -12.86
CA ILE A 191 2.30 3.66 -11.72
C ILE A 191 1.18 3.34 -10.72
N ALA A 192 0.90 2.05 -10.52
CA ALA A 192 -0.13 1.52 -9.61
C ALA A 192 0.40 0.35 -8.76
N THR A 193 1.66 0.43 -8.33
CA THR A 193 2.47 -0.66 -7.77
C THR A 193 2.29 -0.88 -6.27
N GLY A 194 1.37 -0.15 -5.63
CA GLY A 194 1.16 -0.21 -4.18
C GLY A 194 2.19 0.59 -3.38
N GLY A 195 2.18 0.39 -2.06
CA GLY A 195 2.90 1.20 -1.10
C GLY A 195 4.35 0.82 -0.84
N THR A 196 4.83 1.17 0.36
CA THR A 196 6.24 1.09 0.76
C THR A 196 6.53 -0.03 1.77
N GLY A 197 5.55 -0.92 2.02
CA GLY A 197 5.68 -2.02 2.99
C GLY A 197 6.81 -3.00 2.68
N GLY A 198 7.21 -3.15 1.41
CA GLY A 198 8.29 -4.02 1.00
C GLY A 198 9.68 -3.64 1.51
N LEU A 199 9.84 -2.44 2.09
CA LEU A 199 11.08 -1.97 2.73
C LEU A 199 11.26 -2.51 4.15
N PHE A 200 10.29 -3.20 4.72
CA PHE A 200 10.32 -3.72 6.09
C PHE A 200 10.43 -5.24 6.12
N GLU A 201 11.00 -5.79 7.20
CA GLU A 201 11.09 -7.25 7.40
C GLU A 201 9.72 -7.87 7.60
N ARG A 202 8.85 -7.16 8.33
CA ARG A 202 7.45 -7.57 8.57
C ARG A 202 6.52 -6.61 7.87
N SER A 203 5.75 -7.14 6.93
CA SER A 203 4.78 -6.37 6.16
C SER A 203 3.49 -7.17 5.96
N LEU A 204 2.35 -6.51 6.11
CA LEU A 204 1.01 -7.04 5.83
C LEU A 204 0.60 -6.73 4.38
N THR A 205 1.57 -6.78 3.47
CA THR A 205 1.35 -6.63 2.04
C THR A 205 1.89 -7.84 1.29
N SER A 206 1.45 -8.02 0.07
CA SER A 206 1.94 -9.09 -0.79
C SER A 206 3.44 -8.92 -1.10
N ALA A 207 4.17 -10.03 -1.23
CA ALA A 207 5.62 -10.03 -1.48
C ALA A 207 6.03 -9.39 -2.82
N ASP A 208 5.10 -9.18 -3.72
CA ASP A 208 5.28 -8.50 -5.01
C ASP A 208 5.10 -6.97 -4.94
N VAL A 209 4.77 -6.42 -3.77
CA VAL A 209 4.87 -4.98 -3.48
C VAL A 209 6.34 -4.65 -3.19
N LEU A 210 7.10 -4.36 -4.25
CA LEU A 210 8.56 -4.27 -4.19
C LEU A 210 9.07 -2.95 -3.60
N SER A 211 8.23 -1.92 -3.55
CA SER A 211 8.58 -0.59 -2.99
C SER A 211 9.82 0.05 -3.66
N SER A 212 9.84 0.05 -4.98
CA SER A 212 10.91 0.65 -5.79
C SER A 212 10.41 1.76 -6.73
N SER A 213 9.15 1.68 -7.16
CA SER A 213 8.60 2.53 -8.22
C SER A 213 8.47 4.01 -7.83
N GLN A 214 8.24 4.32 -6.55
CA GLN A 214 8.23 5.70 -6.06
C GLN A 214 9.59 6.37 -6.24
N ALA A 215 10.68 5.62 -5.99
CA ALA A 215 12.04 6.12 -6.23
C ALA A 215 12.37 6.23 -7.72
N ILE A 216 11.87 5.31 -8.54
CA ILE A 216 12.02 5.39 -10.00
C ILE A 216 11.32 6.65 -10.50
N ALA A 217 10.07 6.91 -10.08
CA ALA A 217 9.38 8.14 -10.45
C ALA A 217 10.12 9.40 -9.97
N LEU A 218 10.66 9.39 -8.75
CA LEU A 218 11.48 10.49 -8.20
C LEU A 218 12.73 10.74 -9.05
N ALA A 219 13.41 9.70 -9.50
CA ALA A 219 14.60 9.81 -10.34
C ALA A 219 14.28 10.45 -11.72
N HIS A 220 13.05 10.34 -12.19
CA HIS A 220 12.54 10.96 -13.41
C HIS A 220 11.80 12.28 -13.17
N GLY A 221 12.00 12.93 -12.03
CA GLY A 221 11.51 14.29 -11.76
C GLY A 221 10.16 14.38 -11.05
N ALA A 222 9.49 13.28 -10.75
CA ALA A 222 8.31 13.33 -9.90
C ALA A 222 8.68 13.72 -8.47
N THR A 223 7.72 14.21 -7.69
CA THR A 223 7.93 14.55 -6.28
C THR A 223 7.19 13.56 -5.38
N LEU A 224 7.69 13.38 -4.15
CA LEU A 224 7.04 12.54 -3.14
C LEU A 224 6.39 13.41 -2.07
N THR A 225 5.27 12.96 -1.53
CA THR A 225 4.56 13.63 -0.45
C THR A 225 4.17 12.64 0.64
N ASN A 226 4.20 13.09 1.90
CA ASN A 226 3.75 12.32 3.08
C ASN A 226 4.44 10.97 3.30
N ILE A 227 5.58 10.67 2.66
CA ILE A 227 6.25 9.35 2.66
C ILE A 227 6.76 8.90 4.04
N GLY A 228 6.84 9.80 5.02
CA GLY A 228 7.18 9.47 6.42
C GLY A 228 6.00 8.88 7.21
N PHE A 229 4.78 8.94 6.68
CA PHE A 229 3.59 8.39 7.31
C PHE A 229 3.31 6.98 6.81
N MET A 230 3.73 6.01 7.58
CA MET A 230 3.47 4.59 7.37
C MET A 230 2.60 4.07 8.50
N GLN A 231 1.41 3.59 8.19
CA GLN A 231 0.57 2.92 9.17
C GLN A 231 1.17 1.58 9.55
N MET A 232 1.32 1.38 10.84
CA MET A 232 1.78 0.13 11.42
C MET A 232 0.63 -0.48 12.21
N MET A 233 0.51 -1.81 12.18
CA MET A 233 -0.47 -2.51 13.00
C MET A 233 0.04 -3.89 13.39
N PRO A 234 -0.50 -4.47 14.47
CA PRO A 234 -0.18 -5.82 14.86
C PRO A 234 -0.59 -6.85 13.80
N GLY A 235 0.23 -7.85 13.65
CA GLY A 235 -0.05 -9.04 12.85
C GLY A 235 0.52 -10.28 13.52
N PHE A 236 0.01 -11.44 13.15
CA PHE A 236 0.46 -12.70 13.72
C PHE A 236 1.85 -13.07 13.19
N ILE A 237 2.70 -13.57 14.10
CA ILE A 237 3.95 -14.26 13.76
C ILE A 237 3.86 -15.76 14.05
N GLU A 238 3.02 -16.16 15.00
CA GLU A 238 2.67 -17.55 15.31
C GLU A 238 1.17 -17.68 15.56
N PRO A 239 0.55 -18.81 15.21
CA PRO A 239 1.13 -19.98 14.54
C PRO A 239 1.38 -19.78 13.05
N LYS A 240 0.87 -18.70 12.44
CA LYS A 240 1.02 -18.40 11.01
C LYS A 240 1.36 -16.94 10.81
N ARG A 241 2.45 -16.67 10.08
CA ARG A 241 2.95 -15.31 9.83
C ARG A 241 2.09 -14.56 8.82
N ASN A 242 2.15 -13.23 8.93
CA ASN A 242 1.59 -12.28 7.96
C ASN A 242 0.05 -12.33 7.87
N LEU A 243 -0.62 -12.65 8.95
CA LEU A 243 -2.06 -12.46 9.09
C LEU A 243 -2.32 -11.18 9.86
N VAL A 244 -3.31 -10.41 9.40
CA VAL A 244 -3.73 -9.17 10.05
C VAL A 244 -4.41 -9.51 11.37
N PHE A 245 -3.98 -8.85 12.45
CA PHE A 245 -4.69 -8.88 13.72
C PHE A 245 -5.88 -7.93 13.67
N ASN A 246 -7.09 -8.41 14.01
CA ASN A 246 -8.30 -7.59 13.92
C ASN A 246 -8.32 -6.52 15.01
N GLU A 247 -8.29 -5.27 14.62
CA GLU A 247 -8.27 -4.13 15.53
C GLU A 247 -9.48 -4.06 16.47
N LYS A 248 -10.63 -4.62 16.10
CA LYS A 248 -11.84 -4.63 16.92
C LYS A 248 -11.82 -5.65 18.05
N THR A 249 -10.84 -6.54 18.08
CA THR A 249 -10.80 -7.67 19.01
C THR A 249 -9.94 -7.42 20.25
N TRP A 250 -9.30 -6.26 20.38
CA TRP A 250 -8.40 -5.97 21.51
C TRP A 250 -9.07 -6.12 22.88
N ARG A 251 -10.33 -5.73 23.02
CA ARG A 251 -11.10 -5.89 24.27
C ARG A 251 -11.22 -7.33 24.77
N TYR A 252 -11.00 -8.29 23.90
CA TYR A 252 -11.06 -9.71 24.19
C TYR A 252 -9.68 -10.37 24.36
N VAL A 253 -8.61 -9.57 24.27
CA VAL A 253 -7.24 -10.07 24.37
C VAL A 253 -6.86 -10.32 25.82
N LYS A 254 -6.20 -11.44 26.05
CA LYS A 254 -5.43 -11.75 27.28
C LYS A 254 -3.98 -11.97 26.88
N PHE A 255 -3.07 -11.28 27.57
CA PHE A 255 -1.65 -11.50 27.40
C PHE A 255 -1.21 -12.70 28.23
N ASP A 256 -0.43 -13.60 27.64
CA ASP A 256 0.09 -14.82 28.28
C ASP A 256 1.43 -14.57 28.99
N GLN A 257 1.89 -13.33 29.00
CA GLN A 257 3.09 -12.88 29.69
C GLN A 257 2.88 -11.48 30.29
N PRO A 258 3.64 -11.09 31.32
CA PRO A 258 3.58 -9.74 31.88
C PRO A 258 3.87 -8.69 30.81
N VAL A 259 3.09 -7.60 30.84
CA VAL A 259 3.27 -6.41 30.00
C VAL A 259 3.60 -5.22 30.86
N ASP A 260 4.46 -4.31 30.37
CA ASP A 260 4.84 -3.09 31.09
C ASP A 260 3.73 -2.02 30.95
N ILE A 261 2.57 -2.36 31.47
CA ILE A 261 1.40 -1.48 31.57
C ILE A 261 0.82 -1.68 32.97
N VAL A 262 0.45 -0.57 33.62
CA VAL A 262 -0.17 -0.61 34.96
C VAL A 262 -1.50 -1.37 34.88
N ASP A 263 -1.67 -2.43 35.68
CA ASP A 263 -2.78 -3.37 35.59
C ASP A 263 -4.18 -2.72 35.64
N ASP A 264 -4.35 -1.67 36.44
CA ASP A 264 -5.62 -0.95 36.58
C ASP A 264 -6.02 -0.16 35.31
N LYS A 265 -5.09 0.08 34.39
CA LYS A 265 -5.32 0.78 33.11
C LYS A 265 -5.41 -0.13 31.90
N LEU A 266 -4.96 -1.37 32.01
CA LEU A 266 -4.86 -2.28 30.87
C LEU A 266 -6.22 -2.50 30.20
N GLY A 267 -7.28 -2.73 30.97
CA GLY A 267 -8.63 -2.93 30.46
C GLY A 267 -9.14 -1.73 29.64
N ASP A 268 -8.98 -0.52 30.18
CA ASP A 268 -9.40 0.72 29.50
C ASP A 268 -8.60 0.96 28.21
N LEU A 269 -7.29 0.67 28.21
CA LEU A 269 -6.45 0.81 27.03
C LEU A 269 -6.81 -0.21 25.94
N LEU A 270 -7.12 -1.46 26.30
CA LEU A 270 -7.58 -2.48 25.35
C LEU A 270 -8.95 -2.10 24.76
N GLU A 271 -9.88 -1.57 25.57
CA GLU A 271 -11.17 -1.07 25.09
C GLU A 271 -10.98 0.10 24.13
N GLN A 272 -10.17 1.10 24.50
CA GLN A 272 -9.85 2.22 23.61
C GLN A 272 -9.19 1.72 22.32
N ARG A 273 -8.24 0.76 22.41
CA ARG A 273 -7.55 0.21 21.25
C ARG A 273 -8.48 -0.52 20.31
N SER A 274 -9.56 -1.14 20.81
CA SER A 274 -10.61 -1.76 20.01
C SER A 274 -11.43 -0.76 19.19
N GLY A 275 -11.43 0.50 19.56
CA GLY A 275 -12.12 1.57 18.85
C GLY A 275 -11.30 2.21 17.71
N TYR A 276 -10.00 1.84 17.57
CA TYR A 276 -9.10 2.48 16.61
C TYR A 276 -8.26 1.44 15.87
N GLY A 277 -8.03 1.65 14.58
CA GLY A 277 -7.34 0.70 13.70
C GLY A 277 -5.81 0.66 13.88
N PRO A 278 -5.02 1.10 12.90
CA PRO A 278 -3.56 1.11 12.99
C PRO A 278 -3.05 1.97 14.15
N PHE A 279 -1.76 1.81 14.48
CA PHE A 279 -1.07 2.64 15.44
C PHE A 279 -1.25 4.14 15.15
N THR A 280 -1.53 4.91 16.19
CA THR A 280 -1.52 6.38 16.15
C THR A 280 -0.89 6.97 17.42
N SER A 281 -0.10 8.01 17.25
CA SER A 281 0.52 8.75 18.38
C SER A 281 -0.50 9.55 19.22
N ARG A 282 -1.73 9.73 18.73
CA ARG A 282 -2.73 10.63 19.33
C ARG A 282 -3.48 10.06 20.54
N LEU A 283 -3.41 8.73 20.74
CA LEU A 283 -4.20 8.03 21.74
C LEU A 283 -3.34 7.38 22.81
N ASP A 284 -3.83 7.29 24.04
CA ASP A 284 -3.11 6.63 25.12
C ASP A 284 -2.97 5.13 24.89
N SER A 285 -3.92 4.53 24.16
CA SER A 285 -3.85 3.11 23.76
C SER A 285 -2.64 2.77 22.89
N ARG A 286 -1.87 3.77 22.40
CA ARG A 286 -0.55 3.54 21.77
C ARG A 286 0.41 2.74 22.67
N ALA A 287 0.20 2.76 24.00
CA ALA A 287 0.99 1.99 24.95
C ALA A 287 0.95 0.47 24.62
N ILE A 288 -0.18 -0.05 24.15
CA ILE A 288 -0.32 -1.45 23.72
C ILE A 288 0.62 -1.74 22.54
N ASP A 289 0.59 -0.88 21.51
CA ASP A 289 1.42 -1.07 20.32
C ASP A 289 2.91 -0.92 20.64
N LEU A 290 3.28 0.00 21.55
CA LEU A 290 4.67 0.19 21.99
C LEU A 290 5.22 -1.05 22.73
N VAL A 291 4.42 -1.69 23.56
CA VAL A 291 4.79 -2.95 24.24
C VAL A 291 4.99 -4.07 23.23
N ILE A 292 4.13 -4.17 22.20
CA ILE A 292 4.28 -5.15 21.12
C ILE A 292 5.55 -4.87 20.30
N ASP A 293 5.86 -3.60 20.02
CA ASP A 293 7.06 -3.20 19.28
C ASP A 293 8.35 -3.55 20.06
N GLN A 294 8.34 -3.34 21.38
CA GLN A 294 9.43 -3.71 22.28
C GLN A 294 9.71 -5.22 22.31
N ALA A 295 8.67 -6.06 22.14
CA ALA A 295 8.83 -7.49 22.05
C ALA A 295 9.56 -7.94 20.75
N GLY A 296 9.70 -7.06 19.78
CA GLY A 296 10.54 -7.22 18.60
C GLY A 296 10.16 -8.40 17.71
N ALA A 297 11.16 -9.20 17.33
CA ALA A 297 10.98 -10.34 16.44
C ALA A 297 10.32 -11.56 17.10
N GLU A 298 10.45 -11.69 18.41
CA GLU A 298 9.85 -12.79 19.17
C GLU A 298 8.34 -12.59 19.39
N GLY A 299 7.89 -11.33 19.30
CA GLY A 299 6.50 -10.96 19.47
C GLY A 299 5.97 -11.18 20.89
N LEU A 300 4.75 -10.72 21.12
CA LEU A 300 4.04 -10.80 22.38
C LEU A 300 3.01 -11.94 22.34
N ALA A 301 3.06 -12.83 23.32
CA ALA A 301 2.14 -13.97 23.45
C ALA A 301 0.79 -13.51 24.00
N LEU A 302 -0.29 -13.97 23.36
CA LEU A 302 -1.67 -13.66 23.74
C LEU A 302 -2.64 -14.72 23.22
N HIS A 303 -3.86 -14.71 23.76
CA HIS A 303 -5.00 -15.45 23.23
C HIS A 303 -6.27 -14.59 23.32
N TYR A 304 -7.36 -15.07 22.70
CA TYR A 304 -8.67 -14.43 22.82
C TYR A 304 -9.51 -15.09 23.88
N ASP A 305 -10.19 -14.26 24.69
CA ASP A 305 -11.22 -14.63 25.64
C ASP A 305 -12.56 -14.04 25.17
N PHE A 306 -13.13 -14.68 24.14
CA PHE A 306 -14.42 -14.24 23.60
C PHE A 306 -15.56 -14.63 24.54
N PRO A 307 -16.61 -13.79 24.71
CA PRO A 307 -17.80 -14.17 25.46
C PRO A 307 -18.47 -15.39 24.80
N SER A 308 -19.11 -16.24 25.64
CA SER A 308 -19.83 -17.41 25.16
C SER A 308 -21.13 -17.10 24.41
N GLU A 309 -21.71 -15.92 24.64
CA GLU A 309 -22.95 -15.45 24.05
C GLU A 309 -22.75 -14.00 23.55
N ASP A 310 -23.61 -13.57 22.63
CA ASP A 310 -23.64 -12.19 22.09
C ASP A 310 -22.31 -11.70 21.45
N VAL A 311 -21.57 -12.60 20.83
CA VAL A 311 -20.35 -12.21 20.09
C VAL A 311 -20.73 -11.40 18.85
N PRO A 312 -20.17 -10.19 18.66
CA PRO A 312 -20.47 -9.37 17.49
C PRO A 312 -20.17 -10.08 16.16
N GLU A 313 -21.02 -9.86 15.15
CA GLU A 313 -20.91 -10.52 13.83
C GLU A 313 -19.50 -10.43 13.22
N PHE A 314 -18.84 -9.27 13.33
CA PHE A 314 -17.50 -9.08 12.78
C PHE A 314 -16.43 -9.90 13.54
N VAL A 315 -16.60 -10.13 14.85
CA VAL A 315 -15.71 -10.99 15.64
C VAL A 315 -15.91 -12.44 15.24
N GLN A 316 -17.17 -12.86 15.07
CA GLN A 316 -17.50 -14.20 14.57
C GLN A 316 -16.92 -14.43 13.18
N THR A 317 -17.09 -13.46 12.25
CA THR A 317 -16.53 -13.53 10.89
C THR A 317 -15.02 -13.69 10.92
N PHE A 318 -14.34 -12.95 11.77
CA PHE A 318 -12.89 -13.04 11.93
C PHE A 318 -12.46 -14.37 12.54
N ALA A 319 -13.13 -14.83 13.62
CA ALA A 319 -12.84 -16.10 14.26
C ALA A 319 -13.07 -17.30 13.31
N THR A 320 -14.17 -17.26 12.54
CA THR A 320 -14.47 -18.25 11.51
C THR A 320 -13.38 -18.27 10.42
N TRP A 321 -12.97 -17.10 9.93
CA TRP A 321 -11.88 -16.99 8.95
C TRP A 321 -10.55 -17.54 9.49
N LEU A 322 -10.18 -17.25 10.76
CA LEU A 322 -8.98 -17.81 11.38
C LEU A 322 -9.05 -19.35 11.46
N GLN A 323 -10.20 -19.88 11.86
CA GLN A 323 -10.39 -21.31 12.00
C GLN A 323 -10.44 -22.02 10.64
N ASP A 324 -11.27 -21.55 9.71
CA ASP A 324 -11.57 -22.26 8.48
C ASP A 324 -10.43 -22.17 7.45
N GLU A 325 -9.82 -20.97 7.31
CA GLU A 325 -8.76 -20.76 6.33
C GLU A 325 -7.35 -20.99 6.88
N HIS A 326 -7.18 -20.92 8.20
CA HIS A 326 -5.85 -21.00 8.83
C HIS A 326 -5.69 -22.06 9.91
N GLY A 327 -6.77 -22.69 10.35
CA GLY A 327 -6.75 -23.72 11.39
C GLY A 327 -6.37 -23.20 12.77
N ILE A 328 -6.62 -21.91 13.05
CA ILE A 328 -6.27 -21.23 14.30
C ILE A 328 -7.54 -21.02 15.10
N ALA A 329 -7.65 -21.70 16.26
CA ALA A 329 -8.73 -21.46 17.20
C ALA A 329 -8.49 -20.18 18.01
N PRO A 330 -9.54 -19.39 18.34
CA PRO A 330 -9.38 -18.19 19.15
C PRO A 330 -8.69 -18.40 20.50
N THR A 331 -8.83 -19.60 21.06
CA THR A 331 -8.23 -20.01 22.35
C THR A 331 -6.79 -20.51 22.23
N ASP A 332 -6.26 -20.65 21.00
CA ASP A 332 -4.87 -21.02 20.82
C ASP A 332 -3.96 -19.88 21.28
N GLU A 333 -2.79 -20.22 21.82
CA GLU A 333 -1.74 -19.22 22.04
C GLU A 333 -1.26 -18.70 20.70
N MET A 334 -1.27 -17.39 20.58
CA MET A 334 -0.82 -16.65 19.39
C MET A 334 0.30 -15.71 19.79
N ARG A 335 1.19 -15.40 18.83
CA ARG A 335 2.19 -14.36 19.01
C ARG A 335 1.99 -13.29 17.96
N VAL A 336 2.03 -12.03 18.41
CA VAL A 336 1.85 -10.86 17.56
C VAL A 336 3.07 -9.95 17.60
N ALA A 337 3.38 -9.30 16.50
CA ALA A 337 4.40 -8.28 16.40
C ALA A 337 3.88 -7.11 15.57
N MET A 338 4.60 -5.96 15.61
CA MET A 338 4.27 -4.85 14.74
C MET A 338 4.70 -5.11 13.30
N TYR A 339 3.84 -4.74 12.37
CA TYR A 339 4.01 -4.89 10.93
C TYR A 339 3.80 -3.56 10.22
N ALA A 340 4.54 -3.32 9.15
CA ALA A 340 4.21 -2.31 8.16
C ALA A 340 2.91 -2.71 7.45
N HIS A 341 1.91 -1.82 7.45
CA HIS A 341 0.57 -2.14 6.94
C HIS A 341 0.21 -1.35 5.69
N ALA A 342 0.19 -0.02 5.76
CA ALA A 342 -0.22 0.82 4.63
C ALA A 342 0.56 2.13 4.58
N ALA A 343 0.97 2.54 3.39
CA ALA A 343 1.58 3.83 3.15
C ALA A 343 0.51 4.92 2.97
N ASN A 344 0.64 6.04 3.72
CA ASN A 344 -0.21 7.22 3.54
C ASN A 344 0.42 8.24 2.58
N GLY A 345 1.67 8.02 2.20
CA GLY A 345 2.42 8.85 1.28
C GLY A 345 3.01 8.07 0.12
N GLY A 346 3.42 8.79 -0.90
CA GLY A 346 3.97 8.24 -2.14
C GLY A 346 4.20 9.34 -3.15
N ILE A 347 4.05 9.01 -4.44
CA ILE A 347 4.16 9.95 -5.55
C ILE A 347 3.08 11.03 -5.40
N LYS A 348 3.50 12.30 -5.47
CA LYS A 348 2.57 13.43 -5.48
C LYS A 348 1.85 13.45 -6.84
N ILE A 349 0.54 13.59 -6.79
CA ILE A 349 -0.32 13.75 -7.97
C ILE A 349 -1.20 14.98 -7.84
N ASP A 350 -1.78 15.42 -8.94
CA ASP A 350 -2.90 16.34 -8.95
C ASP A 350 -4.26 15.60 -9.03
N LYS A 351 -5.36 16.34 -9.11
CA LYS A 351 -6.72 15.78 -9.22
C LYS A 351 -6.97 14.98 -10.50
N THR A 352 -6.09 15.04 -11.48
CA THR A 352 -6.14 14.24 -12.72
C THR A 352 -5.23 13.01 -12.67
N ALA A 353 -4.66 12.71 -11.49
CA ALA A 353 -3.65 11.68 -11.26
C ALA A 353 -2.32 11.91 -12.02
N TYR A 354 -2.08 13.13 -12.49
CA TYR A 354 -0.84 13.51 -13.16
C TYR A 354 0.27 13.77 -12.12
N THR A 355 1.48 13.29 -12.40
CA THR A 355 2.62 13.35 -11.46
C THR A 355 3.44 14.64 -11.55
N GLY A 356 3.14 15.51 -12.52
CA GLY A 356 3.98 16.65 -12.89
C GLY A 356 5.06 16.30 -13.92
N VAL A 357 5.21 15.02 -14.28
CA VAL A 357 6.14 14.54 -15.31
C VAL A 357 5.37 14.14 -16.55
N GLU A 358 5.71 14.73 -17.70
CA GLU A 358 4.97 14.46 -18.93
C GLU A 358 5.00 12.97 -19.30
N GLY A 359 3.83 12.41 -19.63
CA GLY A 359 3.65 11.00 -19.94
C GLY A 359 3.55 10.08 -18.71
N LEU A 360 3.64 10.62 -17.48
CA LEU A 360 3.60 9.82 -16.24
C LEU A 360 2.41 10.17 -15.35
N TYR A 361 1.64 9.15 -15.01
CA TYR A 361 0.51 9.17 -14.08
C TYR A 361 0.75 8.19 -12.93
N ALA A 362 0.03 8.35 -11.82
CA ALA A 362 0.08 7.39 -10.73
C ALA A 362 -1.26 7.31 -9.99
N CYS A 363 -1.56 6.14 -9.36
CA CYS A 363 -2.79 5.95 -8.60
C CYS A 363 -2.65 4.90 -7.50
N GLY A 364 -3.64 4.87 -6.62
CA GLY A 364 -3.70 3.95 -5.48
C GLY A 364 -2.63 4.24 -4.44
N GLU A 365 -2.22 3.22 -3.70
CA GLU A 365 -1.27 3.35 -2.58
C GLU A 365 0.16 3.73 -3.02
N ALA A 366 0.46 3.72 -4.32
CA ALA A 366 1.72 4.28 -4.84
C ALA A 366 1.79 5.81 -4.71
N THR A 367 0.66 6.47 -4.45
CA THR A 367 0.51 7.92 -4.37
C THR A 367 0.30 8.40 -2.94
N GLY A 368 0.49 9.70 -2.71
CA GLY A 368 0.24 10.35 -1.43
C GLY A 368 -0.57 11.63 -1.59
N GLY A 369 -0.95 12.20 -0.44
CA GLY A 369 -1.66 13.49 -0.38
C GLY A 369 -3.10 13.37 0.10
N MET A 370 -3.85 12.32 -0.21
CA MET A 370 -5.28 12.20 0.12
C MET A 370 -5.58 11.73 1.55
N HIS A 371 -4.63 11.17 2.27
CA HIS A 371 -4.88 10.61 3.62
C HIS A 371 -4.22 11.40 4.76
N GLY A 372 -3.14 12.12 4.48
CA GLY A 372 -2.37 12.80 5.52
C GLY A 372 -1.63 11.87 6.47
N ALA A 373 -1.62 12.20 7.77
CA ALA A 373 -0.84 11.48 8.78
C ALA A 373 -1.46 10.16 9.23
N ASP A 374 -2.80 10.08 9.24
CA ASP A 374 -3.57 8.86 9.52
C ASP A 374 -4.63 8.65 8.44
N ARG A 375 -4.89 7.40 8.09
CA ARG A 375 -5.90 7.03 7.10
C ARG A 375 -7.08 6.33 7.78
N ILE A 376 -8.28 6.81 7.49
CA ILE A 376 -9.53 6.15 7.91
C ILE A 376 -9.66 4.79 7.21
N GLY A 377 -10.08 3.76 7.95
CA GLY A 377 -10.32 2.42 7.40
C GLY A 377 -11.35 2.42 6.27
N GLY A 378 -11.17 1.50 5.31
CA GLY A 378 -12.04 1.40 4.14
C GLY A 378 -11.77 2.43 3.03
N LEU A 379 -11.05 3.53 3.31
CA LEU A 379 -10.72 4.55 2.31
C LEU A 379 -9.55 4.16 1.39
N SER A 380 -8.73 3.18 1.75
CA SER A 380 -7.64 2.71 0.88
C SER A 380 -8.15 2.08 -0.42
N SER A 381 -9.15 1.19 -0.29
CA SER A 381 -9.77 0.56 -1.46
C SER A 381 -10.53 1.59 -2.32
N ALA A 382 -11.26 2.50 -1.66
CA ALA A 382 -11.95 3.59 -2.35
C ALA A 382 -10.97 4.49 -3.12
N ASN A 383 -9.82 4.86 -2.51
CA ASN A 383 -8.75 5.62 -3.17
C ASN A 383 -8.24 4.88 -4.44
N GLY A 384 -7.97 3.58 -4.31
CA GLY A 384 -7.51 2.78 -5.45
C GLY A 384 -8.49 2.80 -6.63
N ILE A 385 -9.80 2.74 -6.36
CA ILE A 385 -10.82 2.74 -7.40
C ILE A 385 -10.99 4.14 -8.00
N VAL A 386 -11.14 5.17 -7.15
CA VAL A 386 -11.38 6.55 -7.62
C VAL A 386 -10.21 7.06 -8.46
N PHE A 387 -9.00 7.06 -7.90
CA PHE A 387 -7.83 7.56 -8.64
C PHE A 387 -7.36 6.59 -9.73
N GLY A 388 -7.65 5.29 -9.61
CA GLY A 388 -7.43 4.34 -10.71
C GLY A 388 -8.24 4.74 -11.95
N ARG A 389 -9.53 4.97 -11.79
CA ARG A 389 -10.40 5.43 -12.89
C ARG A 389 -9.95 6.77 -13.46
N ILE A 390 -9.64 7.74 -12.60
CA ILE A 390 -9.15 9.07 -13.03
C ILE A 390 -7.85 8.92 -13.83
N ALA A 391 -6.88 8.14 -13.34
CA ALA A 391 -5.61 7.92 -14.00
C ALA A 391 -5.79 7.26 -15.38
N GLY A 392 -6.65 6.22 -15.47
CA GLY A 392 -6.97 5.55 -16.72
C GLY A 392 -7.55 6.49 -17.78
N ALA A 393 -8.58 7.25 -17.40
CA ALA A 393 -9.22 8.22 -18.29
C ALA A 393 -8.26 9.34 -18.73
N SER A 394 -7.43 9.85 -17.80
CA SER A 394 -6.46 10.91 -18.09
C SER A 394 -5.34 10.44 -19.00
N ALA A 395 -4.77 9.26 -18.72
CA ALA A 395 -3.71 8.66 -19.54
C ALA A 395 -4.20 8.32 -20.96
N ALA A 396 -5.42 7.77 -21.11
CA ALA A 396 -6.00 7.48 -22.41
C ALA A 396 -6.19 8.75 -23.24
N ARG A 397 -6.70 9.82 -22.63
CA ARG A 397 -6.85 11.13 -23.32
C ARG A 397 -5.50 11.66 -23.77
N ALA A 398 -4.50 11.66 -22.90
CA ALA A 398 -3.16 12.12 -23.25
C ALA A 398 -2.52 11.26 -24.35
N ALA A 399 -2.81 9.95 -24.40
CA ALA A 399 -2.31 9.05 -25.41
C ALA A 399 -2.95 9.27 -26.80
N GLN A 400 -4.22 9.73 -26.86
CA GLN A 400 -4.91 10.04 -28.13
C GLN A 400 -4.23 11.19 -28.88
N ASP A 401 -3.73 12.18 -28.15
CA ASP A 401 -3.12 13.39 -28.72
C ASP A 401 -1.60 13.22 -28.94
N ALA A 402 -1.02 12.11 -28.46
CA ALA A 402 0.43 11.90 -28.49
C ALA A 402 0.87 11.21 -29.79
N PRO A 403 1.92 11.72 -30.49
CA PRO A 403 2.52 11.00 -31.60
C PRO A 403 3.25 9.74 -31.11
N GLU A 404 3.41 8.77 -32.00
CA GLU A 404 4.36 7.67 -31.76
C GLU A 404 5.78 8.24 -31.72
N THR A 405 6.44 8.09 -30.57
CA THR A 405 7.79 8.62 -30.38
C THR A 405 8.78 7.45 -30.21
N PRO A 406 9.88 7.44 -30.96
CA PRO A 406 10.94 6.44 -30.75
C PRO A 406 11.56 6.60 -29.35
N LEU A 407 11.66 5.51 -28.62
CA LEU A 407 12.32 5.51 -27.32
C LEU A 407 13.79 5.88 -27.47
N LYS A 408 14.30 6.73 -26.59
CA LYS A 408 15.74 6.71 -26.29
C LYS A 408 16.04 5.33 -25.71
N THR A 409 16.86 4.55 -26.41
CA THR A 409 17.32 3.27 -25.86
C THR A 409 18.04 3.55 -24.55
N GLY A 410 17.43 3.21 -23.44
CA GLY A 410 17.98 3.34 -22.07
C GLY A 410 19.14 2.36 -21.86
N ILE A 411 20.30 2.71 -22.39
CA ILE A 411 21.50 1.83 -22.46
C ILE A 411 22.35 1.93 -21.19
N ALA A 412 22.16 2.94 -20.35
CA ALA A 412 22.99 3.15 -19.16
C ALA A 412 22.85 2.04 -18.10
N LEU A 413 21.70 1.36 -18.03
CA LEU A 413 21.45 0.26 -17.07
C LEU A 413 22.24 -1.01 -17.40
N ARG A 414 22.58 -1.26 -18.65
CA ARG A 414 23.09 -2.56 -19.12
C ARG A 414 24.55 -2.87 -18.78
N GLN A 415 25.24 -2.01 -18.04
CA GLN A 415 26.68 -2.20 -17.79
C GLN A 415 27.01 -2.64 -16.37
N ARG A 416 26.09 -2.51 -15.42
CA ARG A 416 26.33 -2.80 -14.01
C ARG A 416 25.21 -3.65 -13.43
N GLY A 417 25.57 -4.61 -12.61
CA GLY A 417 24.64 -5.49 -11.91
C GLY A 417 25.17 -5.89 -10.55
N LEU A 418 24.36 -6.61 -9.80
CA LEU A 418 24.70 -7.11 -8.48
C LEU A 418 24.43 -8.61 -8.42
N ALA A 419 25.45 -9.39 -8.04
CA ALA A 419 25.31 -10.84 -7.88
C ALA A 419 24.22 -11.19 -6.87
N LYS A 420 23.47 -12.26 -7.15
CA LYS A 420 22.30 -12.64 -6.34
C LYS A 420 22.57 -12.76 -4.84
N PRO A 421 23.67 -13.41 -4.35
CA PRO A 421 23.94 -13.50 -2.92
C PRO A 421 24.12 -12.13 -2.24
N ASP A 422 24.79 -11.19 -2.92
CA ASP A 422 24.98 -9.83 -2.41
C ASP A 422 23.66 -9.05 -2.42
N ALA A 423 22.88 -9.15 -3.50
CA ALA A 423 21.57 -8.52 -3.58
C ALA A 423 20.65 -8.99 -2.45
N GLU A 424 20.58 -10.29 -2.16
CA GLU A 424 19.79 -10.85 -1.08
C GLU A 424 20.28 -10.39 0.29
N ARG A 425 21.58 -10.36 0.53
CA ARG A 425 22.20 -9.91 1.78
C ARG A 425 21.92 -8.43 2.03
N LEU A 426 22.17 -7.57 1.05
CA LEU A 426 21.97 -6.13 1.16
C LEU A 426 20.48 -5.77 1.30
N THR A 427 19.58 -6.48 0.60
CA THR A 427 18.14 -6.30 0.77
C THR A 427 17.70 -6.67 2.20
N ARG A 428 18.22 -7.75 2.77
CA ARG A 428 17.95 -8.10 4.18
C ARG A 428 18.47 -7.03 5.14
N SER A 429 19.67 -6.50 4.90
CA SER A 429 20.23 -5.42 5.73
C SER A 429 19.38 -4.15 5.64
N LEU A 430 18.97 -3.72 4.45
CA LEU A 430 18.05 -2.58 4.27
C LEU A 430 16.75 -2.79 5.08
N LYS A 431 16.09 -3.94 4.91
CA LYS A 431 14.84 -4.24 5.63
C LYS A 431 15.03 -4.24 7.14
N ARG A 432 16.14 -4.77 7.62
CA ARG A 432 16.50 -4.74 9.06
C ARG A 432 16.66 -3.31 9.56
N THR A 433 17.43 -2.47 8.86
CA THR A 433 17.62 -1.05 9.20
C THR A 433 16.26 -0.34 9.30
N MET A 434 15.39 -0.49 8.30
CA MET A 434 14.05 0.11 8.32
C MET A 434 13.19 -0.43 9.46
N SER A 435 13.24 -1.73 9.73
CA SER A 435 12.48 -2.33 10.82
C SER A 435 13.02 -2.01 12.21
N THR A 436 14.31 -1.73 12.34
CA THR A 436 14.92 -1.36 13.62
C THR A 436 14.63 0.11 14.00
N TYR A 437 14.69 1.02 13.04
CA TYR A 437 14.70 2.46 13.34
C TYR A 437 13.50 3.23 12.83
N CYS A 438 12.72 2.67 11.87
CA CYS A 438 11.67 3.39 11.18
C CYS A 438 10.24 2.83 11.43
N MET A 439 10.08 1.91 12.39
CA MET A 439 8.77 1.42 12.82
C MET A 439 8.02 2.50 13.62
N ILE A 440 7.43 2.17 14.76
CA ILE A 440 6.62 3.13 15.53
C ILE A 440 7.44 3.95 16.53
N ASN A 441 8.44 3.37 17.18
CA ASN A 441 9.24 4.03 18.22
C ASN A 441 10.47 4.74 17.62
N ARG A 442 10.28 5.96 17.12
CA ARG A 442 11.33 6.72 16.40
C ARG A 442 12.01 7.72 17.29
N THR A 443 13.35 7.78 17.21
CA THR A 443 14.19 8.76 17.92
C THR A 443 15.16 9.45 16.96
N GLU A 444 15.67 10.62 17.29
CA GLU A 444 16.70 11.32 16.50
C GLU A 444 17.94 10.44 16.32
N THR A 445 18.38 9.80 17.40
CA THR A 445 19.54 8.90 17.36
C THR A 445 19.29 7.70 16.44
N GLY A 446 18.13 7.06 16.56
CA GLY A 446 17.76 5.91 15.72
C GLY A 446 17.63 6.28 14.25
N LEU A 447 16.94 7.37 13.93
CA LEU A 447 16.80 7.85 12.55
C LEU A 447 18.12 8.29 11.93
N SER A 448 19.04 8.87 12.74
CA SER A 448 20.40 9.20 12.28
C SER A 448 21.22 7.94 12.01
N ALA A 449 21.12 6.90 12.86
CA ALA A 449 21.76 5.61 12.61
C ALA A 449 21.20 4.94 11.34
N ALA A 450 19.88 4.98 11.14
CA ALA A 450 19.25 4.47 9.90
C ALA A 450 19.86 5.12 8.65
N LEU A 451 20.00 6.44 8.64
CA LEU A 451 20.56 7.17 7.50
C LEU A 451 22.03 6.79 7.25
N GLN A 452 22.85 6.61 8.30
CA GLN A 452 24.24 6.16 8.16
C GLN A 452 24.34 4.73 7.61
N GLU A 453 23.51 3.81 8.10
CA GLU A 453 23.46 2.45 7.59
C GLU A 453 22.98 2.41 6.12
N LEU A 454 21.97 3.16 5.75
CA LEU A 454 21.47 3.24 4.37
C LEU A 454 22.53 3.82 3.41
N GLU A 455 23.29 4.84 3.86
CA GLU A 455 24.40 5.39 3.09
C GLU A 455 25.52 4.35 2.90
N SER A 456 25.89 3.61 3.95
CA SER A 456 26.87 2.53 3.89
C SER A 456 26.44 1.44 2.92
N LEU A 457 25.17 1.00 2.96
CA LEU A 457 24.61 0.02 2.03
C LEU A 457 24.64 0.53 0.59
N SER A 458 24.36 1.80 0.36
CA SER A 458 24.43 2.43 -0.97
C SER A 458 25.88 2.46 -1.52
N ALA A 459 26.84 2.78 -0.66
CA ALA A 459 28.26 2.74 -1.04
C ALA A 459 28.73 1.31 -1.35
N GLU A 460 28.28 0.33 -0.56
CA GLU A 460 28.59 -1.08 -0.78
C GLU A 460 27.99 -1.61 -2.10
N THR A 461 26.75 -1.25 -2.45
CA THR A 461 26.17 -1.63 -3.76
C THR A 461 27.01 -1.13 -4.93
N THR A 462 27.60 0.04 -4.78
CA THR A 462 28.46 0.63 -5.79
C THR A 462 29.79 -0.12 -5.92
N SER A 463 30.39 -0.51 -4.80
CA SER A 463 31.68 -1.22 -4.77
C SER A 463 31.58 -2.66 -5.28
N LEU A 464 30.45 -3.34 -5.05
CA LEU A 464 30.20 -4.73 -5.45
C LEU A 464 29.62 -4.86 -6.86
N SER A 465 29.34 -3.75 -7.54
CA SER A 465 28.72 -3.81 -8.87
C SER A 465 29.64 -4.46 -9.90
N LEU A 466 29.09 -5.46 -10.60
CA LEU A 466 29.75 -6.20 -11.66
C LEU A 466 29.65 -5.44 -12.99
N HIS A 467 30.72 -5.48 -13.80
CA HIS A 467 30.68 -5.07 -15.21
C HIS A 467 30.31 -6.27 -16.11
N ASN A 468 29.57 -6.02 -17.17
CA ASN A 468 29.02 -7.05 -18.05
C ASN A 468 28.09 -8.02 -17.33
N ALA A 469 27.22 -7.47 -16.49
CA ALA A 469 26.24 -8.20 -15.70
C ALA A 469 25.15 -8.83 -16.60
N GLN A 470 24.57 -9.92 -16.09
CA GLN A 470 23.38 -10.53 -16.67
C GLN A 470 22.13 -9.67 -16.35
N ASP A 471 21.08 -9.80 -17.14
CA ASP A 471 19.84 -9.03 -16.95
C ASP A 471 19.23 -9.20 -15.55
N SER A 472 19.32 -10.39 -14.96
CA SER A 472 18.88 -10.65 -13.58
C SER A 472 19.71 -9.88 -12.53
N GLU A 473 20.99 -9.70 -12.75
CA GLU A 473 21.91 -8.96 -11.88
C GLU A 473 21.70 -7.45 -12.02
N ILE A 474 21.41 -6.99 -13.25
CA ILE A 474 21.01 -5.61 -13.54
C ILE A 474 19.71 -5.27 -12.81
N ALA A 475 18.71 -6.12 -12.95
CA ALA A 475 17.41 -5.94 -12.28
C ALA A 475 17.55 -5.93 -10.75
N ALA A 476 18.40 -6.81 -10.19
CA ALA A 476 18.66 -6.86 -8.75
C ALA A 476 19.31 -5.57 -8.23
N LEU A 477 20.31 -5.04 -8.95
CA LEU A 477 20.97 -3.79 -8.62
C LEU A 477 19.99 -2.61 -8.68
N ALA A 478 19.27 -2.46 -9.79
CA ALA A 478 18.34 -1.35 -10.01
C ALA A 478 17.24 -1.32 -8.93
N ARG A 479 16.65 -2.49 -8.62
CA ARG A 479 15.66 -2.62 -7.54
C ARG A 479 16.25 -2.16 -6.21
N LEU A 480 17.41 -2.68 -5.83
CA LEU A 480 18.02 -2.35 -4.54
C LEU A 480 18.38 -0.87 -4.44
N GLN A 481 18.92 -0.27 -5.51
CA GLN A 481 19.23 1.16 -5.56
C GLN A 481 17.96 2.01 -5.37
N SER A 482 16.87 1.66 -6.05
CA SER A 482 15.58 2.34 -5.89
C SER A 482 15.01 2.18 -4.48
N GLN A 483 15.10 0.98 -3.90
CA GLN A 483 14.70 0.73 -2.51
C GLN A 483 15.54 1.52 -1.50
N LEU A 484 16.87 1.61 -1.69
CA LEU A 484 17.76 2.41 -0.84
C LEU A 484 17.44 3.91 -0.95
N LEU A 485 17.19 4.41 -2.16
CA LEU A 485 16.78 5.80 -2.36
C LEU A 485 15.47 6.10 -1.64
N LEU A 486 14.44 5.26 -1.81
CA LEU A 486 13.15 5.45 -1.16
C LEU A 486 13.25 5.37 0.36
N ALA A 487 13.96 4.38 0.89
CA ALA A 487 14.21 4.23 2.33
C ALA A 487 14.94 5.45 2.93
N THR A 488 15.93 5.97 2.20
CA THR A 488 16.66 7.18 2.60
C THR A 488 15.75 8.40 2.64
N GLU A 489 14.90 8.61 1.63
CA GLU A 489 13.96 9.74 1.61
C GLU A 489 12.88 9.59 2.69
N MET A 490 12.41 8.38 2.97
CA MET A 490 11.49 8.11 4.09
C MET A 490 12.16 8.44 5.44
N ALA A 491 13.37 7.95 5.70
CA ALA A 491 14.11 8.20 6.95
C ALA A 491 14.42 9.70 7.13
N LYS A 492 14.83 10.40 6.07
CA LYS A 492 15.02 11.87 6.07
C LYS A 492 13.74 12.61 6.45
N THR A 493 12.60 12.21 5.85
CA THR A 493 11.31 12.83 6.13
C THR A 493 10.86 12.57 7.57
N MET A 494 11.04 11.33 8.07
CA MET A 494 10.76 10.96 9.44
C MET A 494 11.63 11.74 10.43
N ARG A 495 12.93 11.89 10.15
CA ARG A 495 13.87 12.63 11.00
C ARG A 495 13.57 14.13 11.01
N LYS A 496 13.21 14.71 9.85
CA LYS A 496 12.85 16.13 9.74
C LYS A 496 11.64 16.51 10.58
N ARG A 497 10.71 15.58 10.79
CA ARG A 497 9.54 15.80 11.63
C ARG A 497 9.87 15.44 13.08
N THR A 498 10.03 16.47 13.89
CA THR A 498 10.36 16.33 15.33
C THR A 498 9.15 16.14 16.22
N GLU A 499 7.95 16.44 15.72
CA GLU A 499 6.70 16.32 16.46
C GLU A 499 5.95 15.06 16.07
N SER A 500 5.35 14.39 17.05
CA SER A 500 4.45 13.27 16.82
C SER A 500 3.16 13.72 16.13
N LEU A 501 2.76 13.02 15.07
CA LEU A 501 1.54 13.30 14.34
C LEU A 501 1.02 12.01 13.68
N GLY A 502 -0.17 11.56 14.06
CA GLY A 502 -0.79 10.36 13.49
C GLY A 502 0.12 9.14 13.59
N SER A 503 0.38 8.49 12.48
CA SER A 503 1.25 7.30 12.40
C SER A 503 2.74 7.59 12.60
N HIS A 504 3.13 8.85 12.72
CA HIS A 504 4.49 9.24 13.09
C HIS A 504 4.58 9.56 14.58
N TYR A 505 5.36 8.78 15.32
CA TYR A 505 5.60 8.97 16.73
C TYR A 505 7.10 9.20 17.01
N ARG A 506 7.41 10.23 17.77
CA ARG A 506 8.75 10.55 18.29
C ARG A 506 8.78 10.29 19.79
N ALA A 507 9.72 9.46 20.21
CA ALA A 507 9.88 9.08 21.61
C ALA A 507 10.88 9.96 22.37
N ASP A 508 11.53 10.90 21.69
CA ASP A 508 12.49 11.88 22.20
C ASP A 508 11.95 13.32 22.20
#